data_8c9f6f4bbe6040a6fe63e19673f5819e
#
_entry.id   8c9f6f4bbe6040a6fe63e19673f5819e
#
_cell.length_a   1.000
_cell.length_b   1.000
_cell.length_c   1.000
_cell.angle_alpha   90.00
_cell.angle_beta   90.00
_cell.angle_gamma   90.00
#
_symmetry.space_group_name_H-M   'P 1'
#
loop_
_entity.id
_entity.type
_entity.pdbx_description
1 polymer ?
#
loop_
_entity_poly.entity_id
_entity_poly.type
_entity_poly.pdbx_seq_one_letter_code
_entity_poly.pdbx_strand_id
1 'polypeptide(L)'
;MEMMEKEFPDIRTIRLDRNYGFTGGYDRGLEAVDADCFILLNTDVEVPSDWLGPVLRTMENCPEVGACAPKIMSWYDRDSFEYAGAAGGYIDSLGFPFCRGRVLGMIEKDNGQYDNAADVMWASGACLAVRSSLFRRLGGLDDRFFAHMEEIDFCWRLQLEGYAVRIVPQYRVWHIGGGTLPQTSPRKLQLNYRNNLLMLQNNLARTFAIELCKAGKNTAEAAGRACRKARRRILLRMTVDGIAAAAYLLKGSAASFMAVVRAHSEFRELGRWPSRQDVQAFAEAHSDSEVKGIMPGSIILKALVHGRRIFEKLNSLCR
;
A
#
# COMPACT_ATOMS: atom_id res chain seq x y z
N MET A 1 -0.80 -28.55 4.68
CA MET A 1 -2.16 -29.06 4.99
C MET A 1 -2.09 -30.11 6.10
N GLU A 2 -1.39 -31.23 5.94
CA GLU A 2 -1.30 -32.30 6.97
C GLU A 2 -0.96 -31.81 8.40
N MET A 3 -0.04 -30.84 8.50
CA MET A 3 0.28 -30.20 9.80
C MET A 3 -0.95 -29.48 10.39
N MET A 4 -1.65 -28.66 9.59
CA MET A 4 -2.83 -27.92 10.04
C MET A 4 -3.95 -28.86 10.48
N GLU A 5 -4.21 -29.90 9.71
CA GLU A 5 -5.24 -30.90 10.02
C GLU A 5 -4.90 -31.70 11.29
N LYS A 6 -3.60 -31.95 11.54
CA LYS A 6 -3.14 -32.72 12.69
C LYS A 6 -3.01 -31.89 13.98
N GLU A 7 -2.45 -30.68 13.86
CA GLU A 7 -2.08 -29.87 15.04
C GLU A 7 -3.15 -28.82 15.37
N PHE A 8 -3.96 -28.42 14.37
CA PHE A 8 -5.01 -27.40 14.49
C PHE A 8 -6.32 -27.82 13.83
N PRO A 9 -6.93 -28.93 14.25
CA PRO A 9 -8.11 -29.53 13.60
C PRO A 9 -9.36 -28.62 13.63
N ASP A 10 -9.44 -27.71 14.59
CA ASP A 10 -10.58 -26.79 14.75
C ASP A 10 -10.45 -25.54 13.85
N ILE A 11 -9.31 -25.34 13.20
CA ILE A 11 -9.11 -24.20 12.30
C ILE A 11 -9.63 -24.55 10.92
N ARG A 12 -10.63 -23.78 10.46
CA ARG A 12 -11.15 -23.91 9.10
C ARG A 12 -10.07 -23.55 8.09
N THR A 13 -9.77 -24.45 7.17
CA THR A 13 -8.82 -24.25 6.08
C THR A 13 -9.53 -24.18 4.75
N ILE A 14 -9.07 -23.26 3.86
CA ILE A 14 -9.56 -23.12 2.48
C ILE A 14 -8.39 -23.44 1.56
N ARG A 15 -8.50 -24.54 0.81
CA ARG A 15 -7.49 -24.97 -0.14
C ARG A 15 -7.81 -24.47 -1.55
N LEU A 16 -6.88 -23.74 -2.14
CA LEU A 16 -6.96 -23.32 -3.54
C LEU A 16 -6.25 -24.33 -4.45
N ASP A 17 -6.69 -24.43 -5.71
CA ASP A 17 -6.19 -25.38 -6.71
C ASP A 17 -4.76 -25.07 -7.18
N ARG A 18 -4.34 -23.78 -7.08
CA ARG A 18 -2.99 -23.31 -7.45
C ARG A 18 -2.59 -22.06 -6.67
N ASN A 19 -1.36 -21.61 -6.85
CA ASN A 19 -0.86 -20.37 -6.29
C ASN A 19 -1.35 -19.17 -7.14
N TYR A 20 -2.26 -18.37 -6.59
CA TYR A 20 -2.79 -17.13 -7.18
C TYR A 20 -2.04 -15.87 -6.74
N GLY A 21 -0.93 -16.01 -6.02
CA GLY A 21 -0.25 -14.90 -5.36
C GLY A 21 -0.97 -14.45 -4.09
N PHE A 22 -0.54 -13.33 -3.56
CA PHE A 22 -1.14 -12.73 -2.38
C PHE A 22 -2.57 -12.22 -2.69
N THR A 23 -2.72 -11.45 -3.76
CA THR A 23 -4.00 -10.84 -4.17
C THR A 23 -5.08 -11.88 -4.41
N GLY A 24 -4.88 -12.73 -5.40
CA GLY A 24 -5.87 -13.73 -5.77
C GLY A 24 -6.07 -14.83 -4.73
N GLY A 25 -5.08 -15.05 -3.85
CA GLY A 25 -5.19 -15.95 -2.70
C GLY A 25 -6.19 -15.42 -1.67
N TYR A 26 -6.06 -14.16 -1.27
CA TYR A 26 -7.00 -13.52 -0.34
C TYR A 26 -8.39 -13.34 -0.94
N ASP A 27 -8.51 -12.86 -2.17
CA ASP A 27 -9.81 -12.63 -2.78
C ASP A 27 -10.65 -13.91 -2.83
N ARG A 28 -10.06 -15.01 -3.34
CA ARG A 28 -10.75 -16.31 -3.41
C ARG A 28 -11.02 -16.94 -2.04
N GLY A 29 -10.06 -16.82 -1.12
CA GLY A 29 -10.24 -17.32 0.24
C GLY A 29 -11.36 -16.59 0.98
N LEU A 30 -11.42 -15.27 0.85
CA LEU A 30 -12.39 -14.42 1.55
C LEU A 30 -13.81 -14.47 0.95
N GLU A 31 -13.98 -14.96 -0.29
CA GLU A 31 -15.31 -15.24 -0.85
C GLU A 31 -16.10 -16.25 0.02
N ALA A 32 -15.40 -17.20 0.64
CA ALA A 32 -16.01 -18.24 1.48
C ALA A 32 -16.10 -17.85 2.97
N VAL A 33 -15.71 -16.65 3.35
CA VAL A 33 -15.69 -16.18 4.75
C VAL A 33 -16.81 -15.18 4.97
N ASP A 34 -17.70 -15.46 5.91
CA ASP A 34 -18.73 -14.53 6.39
C ASP A 34 -18.28 -13.94 7.73
N ALA A 35 -17.96 -12.66 7.74
CA ALA A 35 -17.51 -11.90 8.91
C ALA A 35 -17.67 -10.40 8.67
N ASP A 36 -17.79 -9.61 9.73
CA ASP A 36 -17.88 -8.14 9.65
C ASP A 36 -16.52 -7.48 9.35
N CYS A 37 -15.44 -8.12 9.74
CA CYS A 37 -14.08 -7.65 9.56
C CYS A 37 -13.18 -8.78 9.08
N PHE A 38 -12.37 -8.51 8.05
CA PHE A 38 -11.29 -9.38 7.62
C PHE A 38 -9.97 -8.90 8.19
N ILE A 39 -9.11 -9.83 8.55
CA ILE A 39 -7.73 -9.53 8.91
C ILE A 39 -6.81 -10.29 7.96
N LEU A 40 -6.16 -9.53 7.08
CA LEU A 40 -5.08 -10.05 6.25
C LEU A 40 -3.84 -10.16 7.15
N LEU A 41 -3.38 -11.38 7.37
CA LEU A 41 -2.26 -11.67 8.26
C LEU A 41 -1.29 -12.63 7.57
N ASN A 42 -0.03 -12.24 7.47
CA ASN A 42 1.00 -13.10 6.93
C ASN A 42 1.35 -14.22 7.90
N THR A 43 1.72 -15.37 7.36
CA THR A 43 2.10 -16.56 8.15
C THR A 43 3.45 -16.41 8.85
N ASP A 44 4.24 -15.39 8.55
CA ASP A 44 5.53 -15.05 9.15
C ASP A 44 5.44 -13.82 10.09
N VAL A 45 4.23 -13.59 10.66
CA VAL A 45 3.99 -12.55 11.67
C VAL A 45 3.75 -13.19 13.04
N GLU A 46 4.53 -12.76 14.02
CA GLU A 46 4.29 -13.06 15.44
C GLU A 46 3.39 -11.99 16.04
N VAL A 47 2.32 -12.41 16.72
CA VAL A 47 1.33 -11.55 17.36
C VAL A 47 1.33 -11.76 18.87
N PRO A 48 1.18 -10.71 19.72
CA PRO A 48 0.99 -10.88 21.15
C PRO A 48 -0.43 -11.41 21.47
N SER A 49 -0.63 -11.94 22.67
CA SER A 49 -1.87 -12.60 23.07
C SER A 49 -3.13 -11.74 22.93
N ASP A 50 -3.02 -10.43 23.03
CA ASP A 50 -4.20 -9.53 23.12
C ASP A 50 -4.26 -8.48 22.00
N TRP A 51 -3.64 -8.76 20.86
CA TRP A 51 -3.48 -7.82 19.75
C TRP A 51 -4.76 -7.43 19.03
N LEU A 52 -5.77 -8.31 19.05
CA LEU A 52 -7.04 -8.08 18.35
C LEU A 52 -7.92 -7.03 19.03
N GLY A 53 -7.86 -6.95 20.36
CA GLY A 53 -8.78 -6.10 21.12
C GLY A 53 -8.83 -4.64 20.65
N PRO A 54 -7.74 -3.89 20.53
CA PRO A 54 -7.79 -2.52 20.06
C PRO A 54 -8.09 -2.36 18.58
N VAL A 55 -7.70 -3.34 17.74
CA VAL A 55 -8.07 -3.34 16.32
C VAL A 55 -9.61 -3.41 16.21
N LEU A 56 -10.23 -4.35 16.90
CA LEU A 56 -11.69 -4.50 16.90
C LEU A 56 -12.39 -3.28 17.48
N ARG A 57 -11.92 -2.78 18.65
CA ARG A 57 -12.48 -1.55 19.22
C ARG A 57 -12.40 -0.35 18.28
N THR A 58 -11.33 -0.24 17.51
CA THR A 58 -11.20 0.83 16.51
C THR A 58 -12.24 0.66 15.40
N MET A 59 -12.43 -0.57 14.93
CA MET A 59 -13.43 -0.87 13.91
C MET A 59 -14.86 -0.65 14.42
N GLU A 60 -15.16 -0.97 15.68
CA GLU A 60 -16.47 -0.78 16.29
C GLU A 60 -16.81 0.69 16.53
N ASN A 61 -15.86 1.45 17.10
CA ASN A 61 -16.12 2.82 17.57
C ASN A 61 -15.84 3.92 16.56
N CYS A 62 -15.16 3.61 15.45
CA CYS A 62 -14.77 4.58 14.42
C CYS A 62 -15.33 4.17 13.05
N PRO A 63 -16.61 4.47 12.74
CA PRO A 63 -17.23 4.07 11.46
C PRO A 63 -16.54 4.67 10.24
N GLU A 64 -15.84 5.79 10.40
CA GLU A 64 -15.05 6.44 9.35
C GLU A 64 -13.77 5.67 9.00
N VAL A 65 -13.32 4.72 9.86
CA VAL A 65 -12.14 3.89 9.61
C VAL A 65 -12.55 2.68 8.78
N GLY A 66 -12.05 2.61 7.55
CA GLY A 66 -12.27 1.50 6.62
C GLY A 66 -11.27 0.36 6.81
N ALA A 67 -10.03 0.72 7.18
CA ALA A 67 -8.98 -0.25 7.49
C ALA A 67 -8.08 0.26 8.62
N CYS A 68 -7.51 -0.66 9.40
CA CYS A 68 -6.50 -0.30 10.41
C CYS A 68 -5.45 -1.40 10.58
N ALA A 69 -4.31 -1.02 11.15
CA ALA A 69 -3.19 -1.92 11.38
C ALA A 69 -2.42 -1.53 12.65
N PRO A 70 -1.74 -2.48 13.30
CA PRO A 70 -0.79 -2.19 14.39
C PRO A 70 0.52 -1.60 13.86
N LYS A 71 1.43 -1.24 14.76
CA LYS A 71 2.84 -1.06 14.42
C LYS A 71 3.47 -2.40 14.05
N ILE A 72 4.24 -2.42 12.96
CA ILE A 72 4.94 -3.62 12.51
C ILE A 72 6.42 -3.46 12.80
N MET A 73 6.94 -4.35 13.63
CA MET A 73 8.30 -4.38 14.10
C MET A 73 9.09 -5.48 13.38
N SER A 74 10.39 -5.33 13.30
CA SER A 74 11.29 -6.38 12.82
C SER A 74 11.34 -7.54 13.81
N TRP A 75 11.22 -8.76 13.32
CA TRP A 75 11.40 -9.95 14.15
C TRP A 75 12.89 -10.15 14.56
N TYR A 76 13.81 -9.70 13.69
CA TYR A 76 15.27 -9.85 13.93
C TYR A 76 15.84 -8.77 14.85
N ASP A 77 15.28 -7.57 14.86
CA ASP A 77 15.63 -6.47 15.77
C ASP A 77 14.33 -5.88 16.33
N ARG A 78 13.90 -6.45 17.46
CA ARG A 78 12.55 -6.24 18.01
C ARG A 78 12.24 -4.80 18.43
N ASP A 79 13.25 -3.98 18.57
CA ASP A 79 13.13 -2.56 18.88
C ASP A 79 13.08 -1.68 17.61
N SER A 80 13.40 -2.23 16.46
CA SER A 80 13.38 -1.52 15.18
C SER A 80 12.08 -1.78 14.40
N PHE A 81 11.64 -0.77 13.66
CA PHE A 81 10.53 -0.94 12.75
C PHE A 81 10.86 -1.93 11.63
N GLU A 82 9.83 -2.60 11.12
CA GLU A 82 9.98 -3.46 9.95
C GLU A 82 9.98 -2.63 8.67
N TYR A 83 10.67 -3.12 7.63
CA TYR A 83 10.88 -2.43 6.37
C TYR A 83 9.57 -2.13 5.60
N ALA A 84 8.62 -3.08 5.58
CA ALA A 84 7.45 -3.04 4.70
C ALA A 84 6.15 -2.60 5.39
N GLY A 85 6.22 -1.84 6.49
CA GLY A 85 4.99 -1.42 7.17
C GLY A 85 5.24 -0.40 8.26
N ALA A 86 6.23 -0.66 9.12
CA ALA A 86 6.58 0.22 10.23
C ALA A 86 5.35 0.72 11.01
N ALA A 87 5.22 2.03 11.22
CA ALA A 87 4.08 2.67 11.87
C ALA A 87 3.11 3.32 10.86
N GLY A 88 2.87 2.65 9.71
CA GLY A 88 2.03 3.15 8.62
C GLY A 88 2.79 3.92 7.55
N GLY A 89 2.20 4.00 6.38
CA GLY A 89 2.88 4.46 5.20
C GLY A 89 2.25 5.68 4.52
N TYR A 90 3.08 6.33 3.74
CA TYR A 90 2.79 7.46 2.86
C TYR A 90 3.35 7.19 1.47
N ILE A 91 2.98 8.01 0.49
CA ILE A 91 3.60 8.04 -0.83
C ILE A 91 4.06 9.46 -1.14
N ASP A 92 5.08 9.61 -1.98
CA ASP A 92 5.44 10.91 -2.52
C ASP A 92 4.65 11.24 -3.81
N SER A 93 4.88 12.43 -4.36
CA SER A 93 4.22 12.87 -5.59
C SER A 93 4.46 11.97 -6.81
N LEU A 94 5.47 11.11 -6.79
CA LEU A 94 5.78 10.14 -7.85
C LEU A 94 5.33 8.72 -7.50
N GLY A 95 4.67 8.54 -6.34
CA GLY A 95 4.18 7.25 -5.86
C GLY A 95 5.25 6.38 -5.21
N PHE A 96 6.40 6.93 -4.81
CA PHE A 96 7.37 6.17 -4.04
C PHE A 96 6.88 6.00 -2.60
N PRO A 97 6.69 4.75 -2.12
CA PRO A 97 6.20 4.50 -0.77
C PRO A 97 7.32 4.67 0.27
N PHE A 98 6.95 5.24 1.40
CA PHE A 98 7.77 5.33 2.60
C PHE A 98 6.88 5.22 3.83
N CYS A 99 7.47 5.04 5.02
CA CYS A 99 6.72 4.81 6.25
C CYS A 99 7.15 5.76 7.36
N ARG A 100 6.28 5.94 8.33
CA ARG A 100 6.67 6.43 9.66
C ARG A 100 7.58 5.37 10.28
N GLY A 101 8.84 5.69 10.44
CA GLY A 101 9.88 4.76 10.90
C GLY A 101 10.76 4.14 9.80
N ARG A 102 10.45 4.37 8.50
CA ARG A 102 11.29 3.87 7.41
C ARG A 102 11.26 4.78 6.17
N VAL A 103 12.43 5.25 5.72
CA VAL A 103 12.60 5.99 4.47
C VAL A 103 13.75 5.37 3.68
N LEU A 104 13.47 4.84 2.50
CA LEU A 104 14.43 4.05 1.71
C LEU A 104 15.00 2.89 2.54
N GLY A 105 16.32 2.78 2.64
CA GLY A 105 17.01 1.80 3.49
C GLY A 105 17.25 2.26 4.94
N MET A 106 16.80 3.47 5.32
CA MET A 106 16.95 3.97 6.68
C MET A 106 15.76 3.53 7.52
N ILE A 107 16.02 2.86 8.64
CA ILE A 107 15.02 2.37 9.58
C ILE A 107 15.28 3.02 10.95
N GLU A 108 14.22 3.41 11.66
CA GLU A 108 14.27 3.91 13.02
C GLU A 108 14.03 2.79 14.04
N LYS A 109 14.56 3.00 15.25
CA LYS A 109 14.09 2.28 16.43
C LYS A 109 12.81 2.91 16.95
N ASP A 110 11.91 2.09 17.51
CA ASP A 110 10.70 2.56 18.16
C ASP A 110 11.00 3.02 19.58
N ASN A 111 11.10 4.33 19.75
CA ASN A 111 11.27 5.01 21.04
C ASN A 111 9.96 5.67 21.52
N GLY A 112 8.80 5.21 21.04
CA GLY A 112 7.49 5.78 21.35
C GLY A 112 7.10 6.99 20.50
N GLN A 113 7.93 7.38 19.51
CA GLN A 113 7.68 8.54 18.64
C GLN A 113 6.40 8.43 17.80
N TYR A 114 5.86 7.21 17.64
CA TYR A 114 4.63 6.91 16.89
C TYR A 114 3.59 6.18 17.74
N ASP A 115 3.50 6.47 19.03
CA ASP A 115 2.52 5.87 19.96
C ASP A 115 1.14 6.53 19.90
N ASN A 116 0.98 7.57 19.10
CA ASN A 116 -0.34 8.16 18.81
C ASN A 116 -0.97 7.51 17.57
N ALA A 117 -2.28 7.23 17.65
CA ALA A 117 -3.06 6.83 16.49
C ALA A 117 -2.94 7.89 15.39
N ALA A 118 -2.83 7.44 14.15
CA ALA A 118 -2.70 8.34 13.02
C ALA A 118 -3.36 7.77 11.77
N ASP A 119 -4.04 8.65 11.03
CA ASP A 119 -4.51 8.34 9.70
C ASP A 119 -3.33 8.42 8.73
N VAL A 120 -3.18 7.38 7.91
CA VAL A 120 -2.04 7.19 7.01
C VAL A 120 -2.53 6.94 5.60
N MET A 121 -1.63 7.02 4.60
CA MET A 121 -1.99 6.71 3.23
C MET A 121 -2.28 5.21 3.05
N TRP A 122 -1.47 4.37 3.67
CA TRP A 122 -1.58 2.92 3.58
C TRP A 122 -1.05 2.22 4.82
N ALA A 123 -1.51 1.02 5.04
CA ALA A 123 -1.01 0.11 6.06
C ALA A 123 -0.63 -1.23 5.40
N SER A 124 0.31 -1.95 6.03
CA SER A 124 0.90 -3.15 5.44
C SER A 124 -0.06 -4.33 5.40
N GLY A 125 -0.10 -5.03 4.28
CA GLY A 125 -0.79 -6.31 4.15
C GLY A 125 -0.25 -7.43 5.02
N ALA A 126 0.89 -7.24 5.69
CA ALA A 126 1.39 -8.20 6.66
C ALA A 126 0.46 -8.36 7.88
N CYS A 127 -0.24 -7.27 8.27
CA CYS A 127 -1.30 -7.30 9.29
C CYS A 127 -2.25 -6.13 9.04
N LEU A 128 -3.33 -6.36 8.28
CA LEU A 128 -4.30 -5.34 7.89
C LEU A 128 -5.72 -5.80 8.23
N ALA A 129 -6.36 -5.10 9.13
CA ALA A 129 -7.79 -5.27 9.39
C ALA A 129 -8.60 -4.36 8.46
N VAL A 130 -9.67 -4.89 7.88
CA VAL A 130 -10.54 -4.16 6.95
C VAL A 130 -11.99 -4.57 7.12
N ARG A 131 -12.93 -3.63 6.98
CA ARG A 131 -14.37 -3.94 6.96
C ARG A 131 -14.67 -4.83 5.76
N SER A 132 -15.28 -5.98 6.00
CA SER A 132 -15.61 -6.95 4.94
C SER A 132 -16.54 -6.38 3.88
N SER A 133 -17.50 -5.54 4.28
CA SER A 133 -18.40 -4.84 3.38
C SER A 133 -17.65 -3.90 2.41
N LEU A 134 -16.63 -3.18 2.90
CA LEU A 134 -15.78 -2.32 2.07
C LEU A 134 -14.85 -3.13 1.17
N PHE A 135 -14.25 -4.21 1.70
CA PHE A 135 -13.41 -5.09 0.91
C PHE A 135 -14.17 -5.64 -0.30
N ARG A 136 -15.38 -6.17 -0.07
CA ARG A 136 -16.24 -6.69 -1.13
C ARG A 136 -16.72 -5.58 -2.10
N ARG A 137 -17.17 -4.43 -1.59
CA ARG A 137 -17.65 -3.31 -2.40
C ARG A 137 -16.58 -2.76 -3.33
N LEU A 138 -15.33 -2.72 -2.89
CA LEU A 138 -14.19 -2.28 -3.68
C LEU A 138 -13.67 -3.37 -4.64
N GLY A 139 -14.25 -4.58 -4.63
CA GLY A 139 -13.82 -5.69 -5.47
C GLY A 139 -12.53 -6.36 -5.01
N GLY A 140 -12.23 -6.32 -3.70
CA GLY A 140 -11.04 -6.94 -3.13
C GLY A 140 -9.72 -6.29 -3.53
N LEU A 141 -8.67 -7.09 -3.57
CA LEU A 141 -7.36 -6.69 -4.08
C LEU A 141 -7.32 -6.81 -5.62
N ASP A 142 -6.52 -6.03 -6.28
CA ASP A 142 -6.45 -6.07 -7.75
C ASP A 142 -5.55 -7.25 -8.22
N ASP A 143 -6.15 -8.25 -8.83
CA ASP A 143 -5.50 -9.48 -9.31
C ASP A 143 -4.25 -9.26 -10.15
N ARG A 144 -4.16 -8.14 -10.86
CA ARG A 144 -3.02 -7.79 -11.71
C ARG A 144 -1.72 -7.64 -10.92
N PHE A 145 -1.81 -7.37 -9.63
CA PHE A 145 -0.62 -7.17 -8.78
C PHE A 145 0.11 -8.46 -8.46
N PHE A 146 -0.58 -9.56 -8.26
CA PHE A 146 -0.04 -10.82 -7.78
C PHE A 146 0.52 -10.73 -6.34
N ALA A 147 1.47 -9.84 -6.09
CA ALA A 147 2.03 -9.50 -4.79
C ALA A 147 2.79 -8.17 -4.85
N HIS A 148 2.85 -7.44 -3.76
CA HIS A 148 3.44 -6.12 -3.53
C HIS A 148 2.65 -4.96 -4.15
N MET A 149 2.44 -3.89 -3.36
CA MET A 149 1.70 -2.66 -3.67
C MET A 149 0.17 -2.82 -3.73
N GLU A 150 -0.38 -4.04 -3.66
CA GLU A 150 -1.83 -4.29 -3.65
C GLU A 150 -2.51 -3.67 -2.45
N GLU A 151 -1.87 -3.73 -1.28
CA GLU A 151 -2.35 -3.13 -0.05
C GLU A 151 -2.37 -1.60 -0.14
N ILE A 152 -1.37 -1.01 -0.80
CA ILE A 152 -1.29 0.44 -1.01
C ILE A 152 -2.40 0.89 -1.96
N ASP A 153 -2.60 0.15 -3.06
CA ASP A 153 -3.69 0.40 -4.00
C ASP A 153 -5.05 0.28 -3.32
N PHE A 154 -5.25 -0.76 -2.50
CA PHE A 154 -6.50 -0.98 -1.79
C PHE A 154 -6.78 0.13 -0.77
N CYS A 155 -5.79 0.53 0.04
CA CYS A 155 -5.90 1.63 0.98
C CYS A 155 -6.19 2.97 0.28
N TRP A 156 -5.62 3.19 -0.90
CA TRP A 156 -5.91 4.38 -1.70
C TRP A 156 -7.35 4.40 -2.19
N ARG A 157 -7.85 3.26 -2.69
CA ARG A 157 -9.26 3.12 -3.08
C ARG A 157 -10.22 3.33 -1.90
N LEU A 158 -9.88 2.86 -0.69
CA LEU A 158 -10.64 3.13 0.53
C LEU A 158 -10.74 4.63 0.83
N GLN A 159 -9.64 5.37 0.71
CA GLN A 159 -9.65 6.81 0.94
C GLN A 159 -10.43 7.57 -0.14
N LEU A 160 -10.39 7.12 -1.37
CA LEU A 160 -11.19 7.69 -2.45
C LEU A 160 -12.71 7.52 -2.21
N GLU A 161 -13.11 6.48 -1.47
CA GLU A 161 -14.49 6.27 -0.99
C GLU A 161 -14.82 7.05 0.30
N GLY A 162 -13.88 7.84 0.82
CA GLY A 162 -14.07 8.68 2.01
C GLY A 162 -13.74 8.00 3.34
N TYR A 163 -13.13 6.81 3.35
CA TYR A 163 -12.74 6.11 4.57
C TYR A 163 -11.29 6.35 4.95
N ALA A 164 -11.01 6.39 6.25
CA ALA A 164 -9.66 6.49 6.77
C ALA A 164 -8.97 5.13 6.84
N VAL A 165 -7.64 5.16 6.69
CA VAL A 165 -6.72 4.05 7.04
C VAL A 165 -5.95 4.47 8.27
N ARG A 166 -6.06 3.72 9.38
CA ARG A 166 -5.57 4.15 10.69
C ARG A 166 -4.54 3.19 11.28
N ILE A 167 -3.47 3.72 11.83
CA ILE A 167 -2.56 2.95 12.68
C ILE A 167 -3.05 2.99 14.11
N VAL A 168 -3.17 1.80 14.71
CA VAL A 168 -3.56 1.54 16.09
C VAL A 168 -2.30 1.14 16.88
N PRO A 169 -1.57 2.11 17.48
CA PRO A 169 -0.22 1.88 17.99
C PRO A 169 -0.15 1.16 19.33
N GLN A 170 -1.30 0.85 19.96
CA GLN A 170 -1.40 0.16 21.24
C GLN A 170 -0.82 -1.27 21.17
N TYR A 171 -0.65 -1.81 19.97
CA TYR A 171 -0.03 -3.10 19.70
C TYR A 171 1.09 -3.02 18.71
N ARG A 172 2.01 -3.94 18.90
CA ARG A 172 3.11 -4.24 18.01
C ARG A 172 2.96 -5.69 17.58
N VAL A 173 3.23 -5.95 16.31
CA VAL A 173 3.41 -7.30 15.78
C VAL A 173 4.80 -7.38 15.19
N TRP A 174 5.41 -8.56 15.18
CA TRP A 174 6.77 -8.76 14.68
C TRP A 174 6.72 -9.58 13.40
N HIS A 175 7.28 -9.03 12.36
CA HIS A 175 7.28 -9.64 11.02
C HIS A 175 8.70 -10.08 10.65
N ILE A 176 8.84 -11.33 10.22
CA ILE A 176 10.12 -11.88 9.76
C ILE A 176 10.52 -11.18 8.44
N GLY A 177 9.57 -11.07 7.52
CA GLY A 177 9.76 -10.39 6.25
C GLY A 177 10.72 -11.09 5.29
N GLY A 178 10.45 -10.99 3.99
CA GLY A 178 11.32 -11.56 2.95
C GLY A 178 11.24 -13.07 2.78
N GLY A 179 10.38 -13.77 3.53
CA GLY A 179 10.25 -15.23 3.48
C GLY A 179 9.85 -15.77 2.11
N THR A 180 9.02 -15.07 1.36
CA THR A 180 8.52 -15.52 0.06
C THR A 180 9.42 -15.10 -1.11
N LEU A 181 9.93 -13.87 -1.11
CA LEU A 181 10.78 -13.32 -2.15
C LEU A 181 11.93 -12.51 -1.53
N PRO A 182 13.20 -12.95 -1.66
CA PRO A 182 14.35 -12.19 -1.18
C PRO A 182 14.36 -10.75 -1.70
N GLN A 183 14.83 -9.81 -0.89
CA GLN A 183 14.87 -8.38 -1.27
C GLN A 183 15.71 -8.12 -2.53
N THR A 184 16.71 -8.95 -2.80
CA THR A 184 17.60 -8.86 -3.97
C THR A 184 17.05 -9.55 -5.22
N SER A 185 15.87 -10.18 -5.15
CA SER A 185 15.27 -10.91 -6.27
C SER A 185 14.90 -9.96 -7.42
N PRO A 186 15.38 -10.20 -8.67
CA PRO A 186 14.94 -9.45 -9.85
C PRO A 186 13.42 -9.54 -10.07
N ARG A 187 12.78 -10.65 -9.69
CA ARG A 187 11.33 -10.81 -9.79
C ARG A 187 10.59 -9.87 -8.83
N LYS A 188 11.06 -9.74 -7.58
CA LYS A 188 10.52 -8.78 -6.62
C LYS A 188 10.67 -7.34 -7.12
N LEU A 189 11.83 -7.01 -7.68
CA LEU A 189 12.09 -5.71 -8.27
C LEU A 189 11.11 -5.43 -9.42
N GLN A 190 10.95 -6.38 -10.34
CA GLN A 190 10.00 -6.28 -11.45
C GLN A 190 8.57 -6.03 -10.98
N LEU A 191 8.08 -6.81 -10.00
CA LEU A 191 6.76 -6.63 -9.42
C LEU A 191 6.60 -5.23 -8.81
N ASN A 192 7.56 -4.78 -8.01
CA ASN A 192 7.50 -3.46 -7.39
C ASN A 192 7.40 -2.31 -8.40
N TYR A 193 8.22 -2.32 -9.46
CA TYR A 193 8.14 -1.29 -10.51
C TYR A 193 6.83 -1.34 -11.28
N ARG A 194 6.40 -2.54 -11.72
CA ARG A 194 5.15 -2.74 -12.45
C ARG A 194 3.94 -2.32 -11.63
N ASN A 195 3.85 -2.83 -10.42
CA ASN A 195 2.70 -2.64 -9.55
C ASN A 195 2.57 -1.20 -9.07
N ASN A 196 3.69 -0.51 -8.85
CA ASN A 196 3.65 0.90 -8.55
C ASN A 196 3.01 1.71 -9.71
N LEU A 197 3.32 1.39 -10.96
CA LEU A 197 2.69 2.03 -12.11
C LEU A 197 1.19 1.68 -12.22
N LEU A 198 0.79 0.44 -11.93
CA LEU A 198 -0.61 0.02 -11.88
C LEU A 198 -1.38 0.76 -10.78
N MET A 199 -0.81 0.85 -9.57
CA MET A 199 -1.38 1.60 -8.46
C MET A 199 -1.61 3.08 -8.83
N LEU A 200 -0.62 3.73 -9.44
CA LEU A 200 -0.75 5.11 -9.91
C LEU A 200 -1.84 5.25 -10.98
N GLN A 201 -1.92 4.30 -11.91
CA GLN A 201 -2.93 4.30 -12.98
C GLN A 201 -4.34 4.15 -12.44
N ASN A 202 -4.54 3.28 -11.44
CA ASN A 202 -5.84 3.04 -10.82
C ASN A 202 -6.38 4.29 -10.12
N ASN A 203 -5.51 5.08 -9.46
CA ASN A 203 -5.94 6.02 -8.44
C ASN A 203 -5.72 7.50 -8.78
N LEU A 204 -4.63 7.85 -9.50
CA LEU A 204 -4.25 9.27 -9.69
C LEU A 204 -5.31 10.11 -10.38
N ALA A 205 -5.99 9.59 -11.41
CA ALA A 205 -6.96 10.37 -12.15
C ALA A 205 -8.17 10.75 -11.28
N ARG A 206 -8.64 9.82 -10.44
CA ARG A 206 -9.76 10.05 -9.49
C ARG A 206 -9.33 11.06 -8.41
N THR A 207 -8.16 10.89 -7.81
CA THR A 207 -7.60 11.82 -6.83
C THR A 207 -7.51 13.25 -7.40
N PHE A 208 -6.91 13.41 -8.58
CA PHE A 208 -6.79 14.73 -9.20
C PHE A 208 -8.13 15.36 -9.61
N ALA A 209 -9.12 14.53 -9.98
CA ALA A 209 -10.44 15.03 -10.31
C ALA A 209 -11.12 15.62 -9.07
N ILE A 210 -11.10 14.92 -7.94
CA ILE A 210 -11.63 15.41 -6.65
C ILE A 210 -10.92 16.71 -6.24
N GLU A 211 -9.58 16.76 -6.28
CA GLU A 211 -8.80 17.96 -5.97
C GLU A 211 -9.22 19.16 -6.84
N LEU A 212 -9.43 18.93 -8.14
CA LEU A 212 -9.82 19.98 -9.07
C LEU A 212 -11.27 20.45 -8.86
N CYS A 213 -12.18 19.53 -8.51
CA CYS A 213 -13.56 19.89 -8.14
C CYS A 213 -13.58 20.74 -6.87
N LYS A 214 -12.82 20.37 -5.82
CA LYS A 214 -12.64 21.17 -4.60
C LYS A 214 -12.04 22.56 -4.89
N ALA A 215 -11.20 22.66 -5.93
CA ALA A 215 -10.67 23.95 -6.41
C ALA A 215 -11.63 24.72 -7.33
N GLY A 216 -12.93 24.34 -7.38
CA GLY A 216 -13.97 25.07 -8.09
C GLY A 216 -14.09 24.74 -9.59
N LYS A 217 -13.49 23.64 -10.08
CA LYS A 217 -13.70 23.19 -11.46
C LYS A 217 -14.98 22.36 -11.56
N ASN A 218 -15.72 22.52 -12.67
CA ASN A 218 -16.80 21.58 -12.95
C ASN A 218 -16.25 20.17 -13.22
N THR A 219 -17.06 19.15 -12.98
CA THR A 219 -16.64 17.74 -12.99
C THR A 219 -16.11 17.28 -14.34
N ALA A 220 -16.71 17.73 -15.45
CA ALA A 220 -16.28 17.36 -16.80
C ALA A 220 -14.90 17.97 -17.15
N GLU A 221 -14.65 19.23 -16.77
CA GLU A 221 -13.34 19.87 -16.94
C GLU A 221 -12.30 19.22 -16.03
N ALA A 222 -12.66 18.97 -14.76
CA ALA A 222 -11.81 18.33 -13.77
C ALA A 222 -11.36 16.94 -14.26
N ALA A 223 -12.27 16.08 -14.71
CA ALA A 223 -11.96 14.76 -15.23
C ALA A 223 -10.99 14.80 -16.41
N GLY A 224 -11.24 15.68 -17.39
CA GLY A 224 -10.34 15.80 -18.55
C GLY A 224 -8.94 16.29 -18.19
N ARG A 225 -8.80 17.25 -17.25
CA ARG A 225 -7.51 17.70 -16.73
C ARG A 225 -6.82 16.64 -15.89
N ALA A 226 -7.56 15.95 -15.05
CA ALA A 226 -7.07 14.90 -14.16
C ALA A 226 -6.48 13.71 -14.94
N CYS A 227 -7.17 13.21 -15.96
CA CYS A 227 -6.67 12.14 -16.83
C CYS A 227 -5.33 12.53 -17.49
N ARG A 228 -5.23 13.76 -18.01
CA ARG A 228 -3.97 14.25 -18.61
C ARG A 228 -2.85 14.40 -17.57
N LYS A 229 -3.17 14.92 -16.38
CA LYS A 229 -2.23 15.08 -15.26
C LYS A 229 -1.71 13.73 -14.80
N ALA A 230 -2.59 12.73 -14.66
CA ALA A 230 -2.23 11.37 -14.26
C ALA A 230 -1.28 10.71 -15.28
N ARG A 231 -1.60 10.78 -16.57
CA ARG A 231 -0.73 10.24 -17.64
C ARG A 231 0.66 10.88 -17.64
N ARG A 232 0.73 12.21 -17.50
CA ARG A 232 2.02 12.92 -17.40
C ARG A 232 2.81 12.51 -16.17
N ARG A 233 2.15 12.31 -15.03
CA ARG A 233 2.80 11.87 -13.81
C ARG A 233 3.37 10.46 -13.94
N ILE A 234 2.64 9.54 -14.55
CA ILE A 234 3.11 8.18 -14.80
C ILE A 234 4.25 8.16 -15.80
N LEU A 235 4.19 8.97 -16.86
CA LEU A 235 5.30 9.10 -17.80
C LEU A 235 6.56 9.63 -17.11
N LEU A 236 6.45 10.66 -16.28
CA LEU A 236 7.56 11.17 -15.47
C LEU A 236 8.12 10.08 -14.55
N ARG A 237 7.25 9.31 -13.89
CA ARG A 237 7.67 8.18 -13.06
C ARG A 237 8.42 7.13 -13.87
N MET A 238 7.95 6.74 -15.03
CA MET A 238 8.65 5.80 -15.92
C MET A 238 10.01 6.33 -16.37
N THR A 239 10.16 7.65 -16.58
CA THR A 239 11.45 8.27 -16.88
C THR A 239 12.41 8.12 -15.70
N VAL A 240 11.96 8.37 -14.47
CA VAL A 240 12.77 8.18 -13.25
C VAL A 240 13.16 6.71 -13.08
N ASP A 241 12.24 5.78 -13.34
CA ASP A 241 12.52 4.36 -13.32
C ASP A 241 13.57 3.95 -14.37
N GLY A 242 13.54 4.57 -15.57
CA GLY A 242 14.55 4.38 -16.61
C GLY A 242 15.93 4.86 -16.18
N ILE A 243 16.04 5.97 -15.44
CA ILE A 243 17.30 6.45 -14.85
C ILE A 243 17.81 5.43 -13.83
N ALA A 244 16.94 4.90 -12.97
CA ALA A 244 17.31 3.86 -12.02
C ALA A 244 17.77 2.57 -12.72
N ALA A 245 17.10 2.18 -13.82
CA ALA A 245 17.50 1.03 -14.64
C ALA A 245 18.90 1.21 -15.21
N ALA A 246 19.20 2.39 -15.78
CA ALA A 246 20.55 2.71 -16.29
C ALA A 246 21.60 2.64 -15.17
N ALA A 247 21.28 3.11 -13.97
CA ALA A 247 22.16 3.01 -12.81
C ALA A 247 22.43 1.56 -12.39
N TYR A 248 21.43 0.65 -12.47
CA TYR A 248 21.65 -0.79 -12.27
C TYR A 248 22.62 -1.37 -13.30
N LEU A 249 22.47 -0.99 -14.56
CA LEU A 249 23.35 -1.48 -15.62
C LEU A 249 24.79 -0.99 -15.42
N LEU A 250 24.98 0.27 -15.05
CA LEU A 250 26.32 0.83 -14.73
C LEU A 250 26.98 0.15 -13.53
N LYS A 251 26.18 -0.39 -12.58
CA LYS A 251 26.66 -1.19 -11.45
C LYS A 251 26.86 -2.67 -11.80
N GLY A 252 26.75 -3.07 -13.05
CA GLY A 252 26.94 -4.44 -13.52
C GLY A 252 25.72 -5.37 -13.29
N SER A 253 24.57 -4.84 -12.89
CA SER A 253 23.36 -5.65 -12.65
C SER A 253 22.40 -5.64 -13.85
N ALA A 254 22.74 -6.42 -14.90
CA ALA A 254 21.89 -6.58 -16.08
C ALA A 254 20.52 -7.19 -15.72
N ALA A 255 20.46 -8.07 -14.72
CA ALA A 255 19.21 -8.68 -14.26
C ALA A 255 18.24 -7.63 -13.68
N SER A 256 18.73 -6.68 -12.87
CA SER A 256 17.94 -5.59 -12.33
C SER A 256 17.48 -4.60 -13.41
N PHE A 257 18.35 -4.28 -14.38
CA PHE A 257 17.99 -3.49 -15.55
C PHE A 257 16.82 -4.15 -16.30
N MET A 258 16.96 -5.43 -16.65
CA MET A 258 15.93 -6.18 -17.36
C MET A 258 14.63 -6.32 -16.56
N ALA A 259 14.69 -6.37 -15.23
CA ALA A 259 13.52 -6.37 -14.36
C ALA A 259 12.68 -5.10 -14.53
N VAL A 260 13.32 -3.92 -14.61
CA VAL A 260 12.61 -2.64 -14.85
C VAL A 260 12.02 -2.59 -16.27
N VAL A 261 12.79 -3.03 -17.28
CA VAL A 261 12.29 -3.07 -18.67
C VAL A 261 11.06 -3.95 -18.79
N ARG A 262 11.11 -5.16 -18.20
CA ARG A 262 9.96 -6.10 -18.17
C ARG A 262 8.78 -5.52 -17.41
N ALA A 263 9.02 -4.85 -16.28
CA ALA A 263 7.98 -4.17 -15.51
C ALA A 263 7.20 -3.15 -16.35
N HIS A 264 7.92 -2.34 -17.14
CA HIS A 264 7.28 -1.36 -18.03
C HIS A 264 6.53 -2.03 -19.20
N SER A 265 7.03 -3.16 -19.74
CA SER A 265 6.31 -3.93 -20.76
C SER A 265 5.01 -4.52 -20.20
N GLU A 266 5.11 -5.24 -19.08
CA GLU A 266 3.94 -5.82 -18.41
C GLU A 266 2.91 -4.75 -17.99
N PHE A 267 3.36 -3.57 -17.53
CA PHE A 267 2.46 -2.46 -17.24
C PHE A 267 1.66 -2.00 -18.48
N ARG A 268 2.27 -1.96 -19.67
CA ARG A 268 1.57 -1.60 -20.91
C ARG A 268 0.54 -2.64 -21.31
N GLU A 269 0.81 -3.91 -21.04
CA GLU A 269 -0.07 -5.04 -21.35
C GLU A 269 -1.26 -5.13 -20.36
N LEU A 270 -0.97 -4.98 -19.07
CA LEU A 270 -1.95 -5.13 -18.00
C LEU A 270 -2.71 -3.83 -17.68
N GLY A 271 -2.15 -2.69 -18.06
CA GLY A 271 -2.68 -1.38 -17.70
C GLY A 271 -4.06 -1.11 -18.31
N ARG A 272 -4.99 -0.66 -17.46
CA ARG A 272 -6.34 -0.25 -17.86
C ARG A 272 -6.60 1.17 -17.41
N TRP A 273 -6.57 2.10 -18.35
CA TRP A 273 -6.82 3.50 -18.04
C TRP A 273 -8.32 3.72 -17.82
N PRO A 274 -8.70 4.41 -16.72
CA PRO A 274 -10.09 4.80 -16.55
C PRO A 274 -10.49 5.77 -17.68
N SER A 275 -11.73 5.64 -18.15
CA SER A 275 -12.26 6.57 -19.13
C SER A 275 -12.48 7.95 -18.47
N ARG A 276 -12.58 9.00 -19.29
CA ARG A 276 -12.93 10.33 -18.78
C ARG A 276 -14.31 10.33 -18.11
N GLN A 277 -15.25 9.55 -18.65
CA GLN A 277 -16.60 9.42 -18.10
C GLN A 277 -16.59 8.75 -16.73
N ASP A 278 -15.82 7.67 -16.55
CA ASP A 278 -15.68 7.00 -15.24
C ASP A 278 -15.07 7.93 -14.18
N VAL A 279 -14.06 8.72 -14.58
CA VAL A 279 -13.42 9.69 -13.66
C VAL A 279 -14.38 10.83 -13.31
N GLN A 280 -15.19 11.28 -14.26
CA GLN A 280 -16.20 12.30 -14.03
C GLN A 280 -17.29 11.81 -13.07
N ALA A 281 -17.91 10.67 -13.37
CA ALA A 281 -18.94 10.05 -12.53
C ALA A 281 -18.42 9.78 -11.10
N PHE A 282 -17.17 9.33 -11.00
CA PHE A 282 -16.52 9.12 -9.69
C PHE A 282 -16.38 10.42 -8.91
N ALA A 283 -15.92 11.50 -9.54
CA ALA A 283 -15.75 12.80 -8.89
C ALA A 283 -17.09 13.45 -8.49
N GLU A 284 -18.16 13.19 -9.24
CA GLU A 284 -19.53 13.63 -8.89
C GLU A 284 -20.05 12.92 -7.63
N ALA A 285 -19.78 11.61 -7.52
CA ALA A 285 -20.22 10.81 -6.37
C ALA A 285 -19.37 11.03 -5.09
N HIS A 286 -18.11 11.45 -5.24
CA HIS A 286 -17.12 11.50 -4.14
C HIS A 286 -16.44 12.87 -4.01
N SER A 287 -17.15 13.97 -4.27
CA SER A 287 -16.61 15.35 -4.23
C SER A 287 -16.00 15.73 -2.89
N ASP A 288 -16.50 15.17 -1.79
CA ASP A 288 -16.09 15.46 -0.43
C ASP A 288 -14.94 14.57 0.07
N SER A 289 -14.61 13.49 -0.67
CA SER A 289 -13.54 12.58 -0.29
C SER A 289 -12.18 13.27 -0.29
N GLU A 290 -11.32 12.88 0.64
CA GLU A 290 -9.97 13.40 0.78
C GLU A 290 -8.96 12.27 0.85
N VAL A 291 -7.95 12.31 0.00
CA VAL A 291 -6.83 11.36 0.05
C VAL A 291 -5.69 11.98 0.85
N LYS A 292 -5.46 11.46 2.04
CA LYS A 292 -4.40 11.89 2.95
C LYS A 292 -3.11 11.12 2.69
N GLY A 293 -1.97 11.70 3.05
CA GLY A 293 -0.69 11.00 3.06
C GLY A 293 0.05 10.95 1.71
N ILE A 294 -0.35 11.78 0.74
CA ILE A 294 0.44 12.04 -0.47
C ILE A 294 1.34 13.24 -0.21
N MET A 295 2.63 12.99 -0.01
CA MET A 295 3.60 14.04 0.29
C MET A 295 4.02 14.80 -0.98
N PRO A 296 4.07 16.13 -0.96
CA PRO A 296 4.55 16.92 -2.09
C PRO A 296 6.06 16.75 -2.30
N GLY A 297 6.47 16.67 -3.57
CA GLY A 297 7.86 16.51 -4.01
C GLY A 297 8.32 15.05 -4.00
N SER A 298 9.63 14.82 -3.96
CA SER A 298 10.25 13.49 -4.01
C SER A 298 10.85 13.13 -2.65
N ILE A 299 10.46 11.98 -2.11
CA ILE A 299 11.05 11.43 -0.87
C ILE A 299 12.52 11.05 -1.10
N ILE A 300 12.88 10.60 -2.30
CA ILE A 300 14.25 10.24 -2.64
C ILE A 300 15.16 11.47 -2.56
N LEU A 301 14.77 12.57 -3.18
CA LEU A 301 15.55 13.81 -3.14
C LEU A 301 15.64 14.36 -1.72
N LYS A 302 14.53 14.35 -0.97
CA LYS A 302 14.52 14.78 0.43
C LYS A 302 15.45 13.92 1.29
N ALA A 303 15.45 12.60 1.09
CA ALA A 303 16.33 11.68 1.81
C ALA A 303 17.81 11.90 1.46
N LEU A 304 18.13 12.16 0.21
CA LEU A 304 19.51 12.47 -0.23
C LEU A 304 20.02 13.77 0.38
N VAL A 305 19.17 14.80 0.48
CA VAL A 305 19.56 16.11 1.06
C VAL A 305 19.66 16.06 2.57
N HIS A 306 18.77 15.36 3.26
CA HIS A 306 18.63 15.43 4.72
C HIS A 306 19.17 14.21 5.46
N GLY A 307 19.45 13.10 4.76
CA GLY A 307 19.84 11.85 5.39
C GLY A 307 18.83 11.44 6.49
N ARG A 308 19.32 10.98 7.65
CA ARG A 308 18.43 10.56 8.76
C ARG A 308 17.59 11.69 9.38
N ARG A 309 17.97 12.97 9.21
CA ARG A 309 17.13 14.11 9.66
C ARG A 309 15.80 14.22 8.92
N ILE A 310 15.60 13.42 7.86
CA ILE A 310 14.32 13.33 7.14
C ILE A 310 13.17 12.96 8.07
N PHE A 311 13.40 12.11 9.09
CA PHE A 311 12.37 11.67 10.02
C PHE A 311 11.83 12.81 10.89
N GLU A 312 12.67 13.72 11.38
CA GLU A 312 12.24 14.91 12.12
C GLU A 312 11.32 15.80 11.28
N LYS A 313 11.68 15.97 9.99
CA LYS A 313 10.86 16.75 9.05
C LYS A 313 9.54 16.06 8.67
N LEU A 314 9.54 14.75 8.51
CA LEU A 314 8.33 13.99 8.24
C LEU A 314 7.37 14.03 9.44
N ASN A 315 7.86 13.93 10.65
CA ASN A 315 7.06 14.06 11.87
C ASN A 315 6.36 15.42 11.99
N SER A 316 6.90 16.47 11.39
CA SER A 316 6.25 17.80 11.34
C SER A 316 5.26 17.95 10.18
N LEU A 317 5.40 17.17 9.11
CA LEU A 317 4.53 17.22 7.93
C LEU A 317 3.35 16.23 7.97
N CYS A 318 3.46 15.22 8.82
CA CYS A 318 2.48 14.15 8.98
C CYS A 318 1.63 14.29 10.26
N ARG A 319 1.72 15.42 10.94
CA ARG A 319 0.83 15.89 12.01
C ARG A 319 -0.23 16.77 11.37
#